data_4ac7e7789d260fd1db96e3b5782f045c
#
_entry.id   4ac7e7789d260fd1db96e3b5782f045c
#
_cell.length_a   1.000
_cell.length_b   1.000
_cell.length_c   1.000
_cell.angle_alpha   90.00
_cell.angle_beta   90.00
_cell.angle_gamma   90.00
#
_symmetry.space_group_name_H-M   'P 1'
#
loop_
_entity.id
_entity.type
_entity.pdbx_description
1 polymer ?
#
loop_
_entity_poly.entity_id
_entity_poly.type
_entity_poly.pdbx_seq_one_letter_code
_entity_poly.pdbx_strand_id
1 'polypeptide(L)'
;MAAPFQNYSGGVLLADIVKRNNLARYVGEAIKERSLFIKSGAVVRNSFLDAREGGTRIQVPEFNPVAPTEEIMDGTATWGTSSAGYLTPQKIGTGTQLASICHRGFAYAVDDVAVLAAGEDPMLHIRNQLADAINKLNSQRLFYQLHGLFGSALSGNKSDLAKAAASGAAEANYLTAANVATARALLGERGDELDTLIVHPNVGFYLYQVGLLTFSTSSLTSGGAVTWGGGGVGVGAKTIGEFAGMKVIMDSQVNAVQPGSSGHIKEYYCYLVKSGTIMEGVQQDLRIEADRNVLSKQDVLSVDYHTAYHIMGTKWTDAGDNPTNSNLGASGKWAATYDVDLIPIVQLTVNTPLDTSTL
;
A
#
# COMPACT_ATOMS: atom_id res chain seq x y z
N MET A 1 22.58 -12.02 36.29
CA MET A 1 22.37 -10.58 36.06
C MET A 1 22.89 -10.26 34.66
N ALA A 2 22.06 -9.93 33.73
CA ALA A 2 22.49 -9.45 32.42
C ALA A 2 23.21 -8.10 32.64
N ALA A 3 24.33 -7.92 31.98
CA ALA A 3 25.08 -6.67 32.06
C ALA A 3 24.17 -5.52 31.57
N PRO A 4 24.02 -4.45 32.33
CA PRO A 4 23.04 -3.40 32.02
C PRO A 4 23.41 -2.52 30.81
N PHE A 5 24.54 -2.78 30.16
CA PHE A 5 25.06 -1.96 29.06
C PHE A 5 25.53 -2.87 27.94
N GLN A 6 24.63 -3.21 27.02
CA GLN A 6 25.04 -3.82 25.77
C GLN A 6 25.61 -2.74 24.84
N ASN A 7 26.79 -3.01 24.29
CA ASN A 7 27.29 -2.23 23.15
C ASN A 7 26.34 -2.42 21.98
N TYR A 8 25.84 -1.35 21.42
CA TYR A 8 25.03 -1.37 20.22
C TYR A 8 25.90 -1.74 19.03
N SER A 9 25.99 -3.03 18.72
CA SER A 9 26.86 -3.55 17.64
C SER A 9 26.44 -3.14 16.23
N GLY A 10 25.28 -2.49 16.09
CA GLY A 10 24.76 -1.99 14.80
C GLY A 10 24.86 -0.49 14.61
N GLY A 11 25.54 0.25 15.49
CA GLY A 11 25.76 1.69 15.32
C GLY A 11 26.82 2.02 14.28
N VAL A 12 26.81 3.25 13.76
CA VAL A 12 27.85 3.77 12.87
C VAL A 12 29.15 3.93 13.66
N LEU A 13 30.15 3.15 13.31
CA LEU A 13 31.46 3.11 13.96
C LEU A 13 32.50 3.89 13.13
N LEU A 14 33.67 4.13 13.72
CA LEU A 14 34.79 4.78 13.04
C LEU A 14 35.23 4.04 11.77
N ALA A 15 35.02 2.72 11.69
CA ALA A 15 35.32 1.91 10.52
C ALA A 15 34.40 2.16 9.33
N ASP A 16 33.15 2.61 9.62
CA ASP A 16 32.10 2.83 8.63
C ASP A 16 32.19 4.23 8.01
N ILE A 17 33.08 5.09 8.49
CA ILE A 17 33.20 6.47 8.08
C ILE A 17 34.50 6.69 7.27
N VAL A 18 34.33 7.33 6.13
CA VAL A 18 35.48 7.79 5.33
C VAL A 18 36.19 8.91 6.08
N LYS A 19 37.44 8.65 6.50
CA LYS A 19 38.27 9.63 7.19
C LYS A 19 38.54 10.79 6.24
N ARG A 20 38.29 11.99 6.74
CA ARG A 20 38.42 13.22 5.95
C ARG A 20 39.87 13.57 5.72
N ASN A 21 40.34 13.41 4.49
CA ASN A 21 41.63 13.88 4.05
C ASN A 21 41.59 15.27 3.40
N ASN A 22 40.42 15.75 2.96
CA ASN A 22 40.24 17.03 2.31
C ASN A 22 38.97 17.73 2.86
N LEU A 23 38.90 19.05 2.70
CA LEU A 23 37.80 19.93 3.16
C LEU A 23 36.47 19.74 2.45
N ALA A 24 36.26 18.65 1.70
CA ALA A 24 34.98 18.34 1.07
C ALA A 24 33.95 17.86 2.11
N ARG A 25 32.75 18.41 2.07
CA ARG A 25 31.62 17.97 2.91
C ARG A 25 31.08 16.63 2.42
N TYR A 26 30.55 15.83 3.35
CA TYR A 26 29.80 14.67 2.98
C TYR A 26 28.56 15.06 2.17
N VAL A 27 28.39 14.42 1.03
CA VAL A 27 27.17 14.52 0.23
C VAL A 27 26.32 13.31 0.54
N GLY A 28 25.15 13.54 1.12
CA GLY A 28 24.23 12.47 1.42
C GLY A 28 23.57 11.91 0.16
N GLU A 29 23.61 10.60 0.01
CA GLU A 29 22.81 9.92 -1.00
C GLU A 29 21.35 9.93 -0.58
N ALA A 30 20.48 10.44 -1.43
CA ALA A 30 19.04 10.46 -1.17
C ALA A 30 18.43 9.07 -1.41
N ILE A 31 17.37 8.74 -0.69
CA ILE A 31 16.61 7.51 -0.92
C ILE A 31 16.05 7.55 -2.34
N LYS A 32 16.50 6.59 -3.16
CA LYS A 32 16.15 6.51 -4.58
C LYS A 32 14.66 6.27 -4.80
N GLU A 33 14.08 5.46 -3.95
CA GLU A 33 12.70 5.02 -4.07
C GLU A 33 11.80 5.87 -3.15
N ARG A 34 10.95 6.67 -3.76
CA ARG A 34 9.94 7.46 -3.06
C ARG A 34 8.60 6.78 -3.23
N SER A 35 7.97 6.43 -2.13
CA SER A 35 6.61 5.93 -2.16
C SER A 35 5.60 7.09 -2.11
N LEU A 36 4.70 7.10 -3.08
CA LEU A 36 3.66 8.10 -3.22
C LEU A 36 2.28 7.56 -2.88
N PHE A 37 2.14 6.24 -2.72
CA PHE A 37 0.85 5.59 -2.60
C PHE A 37 0.05 6.10 -1.39
N ILE A 38 0.66 6.10 -0.20
CA ILE A 38 -0.02 6.55 1.02
C ILE A 38 -0.43 8.03 0.95
N LYS A 39 0.41 8.86 0.30
CA LYS A 39 0.15 10.30 0.13
C LYS A 39 -0.83 10.63 -0.99
N SER A 40 -1.23 9.67 -1.79
CA SER A 40 -2.04 9.87 -3.00
C SER A 40 -3.51 10.13 -2.74
N GLY A 41 -4.01 9.83 -1.55
CA GLY A 41 -5.42 9.85 -1.19
C GLY A 41 -6.15 8.53 -1.47
N ALA A 42 -5.48 7.51 -2.02
CA ALA A 42 -6.03 6.16 -2.14
C ALA A 42 -6.18 5.48 -0.77
N VAL A 43 -5.28 5.80 0.16
CA VAL A 43 -5.34 5.41 1.56
C VAL A 43 -5.90 6.57 2.37
N VAL A 44 -6.96 6.31 3.13
CA VAL A 44 -7.62 7.32 3.97
C VAL A 44 -7.52 6.89 5.43
N ARG A 45 -7.03 7.80 6.28
CA ARG A 45 -7.05 7.57 7.72
C ARG A 45 -8.49 7.61 8.22
N ASN A 46 -8.86 6.56 8.95
CA ASN A 46 -10.19 6.45 9.55
C ASN A 46 -10.06 6.32 11.06
N SER A 47 -10.57 7.30 11.80
CA SER A 47 -10.53 7.33 13.26
C SER A 47 -11.27 6.15 13.91
N PHE A 48 -12.21 5.53 13.20
CA PHE A 48 -12.89 4.33 13.66
C PHE A 48 -11.96 3.11 13.81
N LEU A 49 -10.86 3.09 13.04
CA LEU A 49 -9.83 2.05 13.11
C LEU A 49 -8.68 2.41 14.07
N ASP A 50 -8.74 3.57 14.74
CA ASP A 50 -7.71 3.96 15.71
C ASP A 50 -7.88 3.12 17.00
N ALA A 51 -6.97 2.20 17.26
CA ALA A 51 -6.99 1.29 18.41
C ALA A 51 -6.23 1.88 19.61
N ARG A 52 -6.52 3.12 19.99
CA ARG A 52 -5.81 3.83 21.08
C ARG A 52 -6.08 3.24 22.46
N GLU A 53 -7.17 2.50 22.63
CA GLU A 53 -7.54 1.84 23.89
C GLU A 53 -6.79 0.54 24.13
N GLY A 54 -5.95 0.10 23.19
CA GLY A 54 -5.14 -1.12 23.27
C GLY A 54 -5.68 -2.25 22.38
N GLY A 55 -5.04 -3.41 22.48
CA GLY A 55 -5.34 -4.58 21.64
C GLY A 55 -4.31 -4.80 20.54
N THR A 56 -4.29 -6.01 19.99
CA THR A 56 -3.41 -6.43 18.89
C THR A 56 -4.15 -6.52 17.55
N ARG A 57 -5.49 -6.45 17.61
CA ARG A 57 -6.39 -6.55 16.45
C ARG A 57 -7.53 -5.57 16.59
N ILE A 58 -7.99 -5.08 15.46
CA ILE A 58 -9.17 -4.22 15.39
C ILE A 58 -10.30 -5.06 14.85
N GLN A 59 -11.39 -5.13 15.61
CA GLN A 59 -12.61 -5.84 15.22
C GLN A 59 -13.66 -4.82 14.78
N VAL A 60 -14.11 -4.94 13.55
CA VAL A 60 -15.14 -4.10 12.96
C VAL A 60 -16.42 -4.92 12.82
N PRO A 61 -17.46 -4.64 13.61
CA PRO A 61 -18.75 -5.29 13.42
C PRO A 61 -19.42 -4.78 12.13
N GLU A 62 -20.12 -5.68 11.44
CA GLU A 62 -20.84 -5.35 10.20
C GLU A 62 -22.21 -5.99 10.17
N PHE A 63 -23.12 -5.41 9.41
CA PHE A 63 -24.40 -6.03 9.05
C PHE A 63 -24.29 -6.62 7.65
N ASN A 64 -24.79 -7.84 7.49
CA ASN A 64 -24.89 -8.44 6.17
C ASN A 64 -25.89 -7.68 5.30
N PRO A 65 -25.73 -7.67 3.97
CA PRO A 65 -26.68 -7.02 3.08
C PRO A 65 -28.07 -7.61 3.24
N VAL A 66 -29.08 -6.78 3.08
CA VAL A 66 -30.48 -7.20 3.11
C VAL A 66 -30.80 -7.84 1.76
N ALA A 67 -31.11 -9.13 1.78
CA ALA A 67 -31.59 -9.88 0.60
C ALA A 67 -33.06 -10.25 0.82
N PRO A 68 -34.02 -9.38 0.46
CA PRO A 68 -35.42 -9.64 0.70
C PRO A 68 -35.92 -10.74 -0.23
N THR A 69 -36.66 -11.68 0.31
CA THR A 69 -37.47 -12.63 -0.47
C THR A 69 -38.88 -12.11 -0.53
N GLU A 70 -39.41 -11.85 -1.74
CA GLU A 70 -40.76 -11.42 -1.92
C GLU A 70 -41.74 -12.58 -1.64
N GLU A 71 -42.75 -12.30 -0.86
CA GLU A 71 -43.83 -13.24 -0.57
C GLU A 71 -45.14 -12.72 -1.19
N ILE A 72 -45.92 -13.63 -1.77
CA ILE A 72 -47.18 -13.29 -2.39
C ILE A 72 -48.23 -13.12 -1.31
N MET A 73 -48.85 -11.93 -1.25
CA MET A 73 -49.97 -11.62 -0.38
C MET A 73 -51.24 -11.73 -1.20
N ASP A 74 -51.90 -12.88 -1.14
CA ASP A 74 -53.14 -13.15 -1.91
C ASP A 74 -54.43 -12.95 -1.09
N GLY A 75 -54.31 -12.62 0.19
CA GLY A 75 -55.46 -12.41 1.07
C GLY A 75 -56.21 -13.67 1.45
N THR A 76 -55.71 -14.85 1.06
CA THR A 76 -56.38 -16.14 1.35
C THR A 76 -55.88 -16.80 2.64
N ALA A 77 -54.88 -16.22 3.28
CA ALA A 77 -54.23 -16.77 4.47
C ALA A 77 -55.20 -16.76 5.68
N THR A 78 -55.35 -17.93 6.30
CA THR A 78 -56.05 -18.06 7.56
C THR A 78 -55.08 -18.06 8.71
N TRP A 79 -55.27 -17.18 9.68
CA TRP A 79 -54.39 -17.06 10.87
C TRP A 79 -54.21 -18.42 11.56
N GLY A 80 -52.96 -18.86 11.67
CA GLY A 80 -52.57 -20.06 12.43
C GLY A 80 -52.63 -21.39 11.64
N THR A 81 -53.03 -21.41 10.37
CA THR A 81 -53.15 -22.66 9.61
C THR A 81 -52.37 -22.73 8.31
N SER A 82 -51.93 -21.60 7.79
CA SER A 82 -51.13 -21.54 6.56
C SER A 82 -50.11 -20.41 6.62
N SER A 83 -48.93 -20.64 6.09
CA SER A 83 -47.93 -19.61 5.90
C SER A 83 -48.12 -18.82 4.60
N ALA A 84 -49.05 -19.24 3.76
CA ALA A 84 -49.37 -18.52 2.52
C ALA A 84 -50.19 -17.26 2.82
N GLY A 85 -49.78 -16.11 2.29
CA GLY A 85 -50.45 -14.83 2.43
C GLY A 85 -50.08 -14.00 3.65
N TYR A 86 -49.15 -14.45 4.49
CA TYR A 86 -48.52 -13.66 5.56
C TYR A 86 -47.05 -13.37 5.25
N LEU A 87 -46.60 -12.17 5.63
CA LEU A 87 -45.17 -11.84 5.55
C LEU A 87 -44.38 -12.54 6.67
N THR A 88 -43.35 -13.24 6.30
CA THR A 88 -42.45 -13.90 7.22
C THR A 88 -41.30 -12.94 7.59
N PRO A 89 -41.11 -12.59 8.87
CA PRO A 89 -39.99 -11.72 9.27
C PRO A 89 -38.63 -12.33 8.89
N GLN A 90 -37.88 -11.59 8.12
CA GLN A 90 -36.54 -12.00 7.72
C GLN A 90 -35.51 -11.42 8.69
N LYS A 91 -34.38 -12.13 8.89
CA LYS A 91 -33.33 -11.74 9.81
C LYS A 91 -32.19 -11.07 9.02
N ILE A 92 -31.68 -9.99 9.59
CA ILE A 92 -30.40 -9.43 9.15
C ILE A 92 -29.30 -10.17 9.91
N GLY A 93 -28.35 -10.76 9.18
CA GLY A 93 -27.15 -11.35 9.75
C GLY A 93 -26.15 -10.26 10.14
N THR A 94 -25.27 -10.61 11.06
CA THR A 94 -24.11 -9.78 11.43
C THR A 94 -22.82 -10.55 11.21
N GLY A 95 -21.81 -9.86 10.71
CA GLY A 95 -20.47 -10.37 10.53
C GLY A 95 -19.45 -9.57 11.34
N THR A 96 -18.21 -9.99 11.30
CA THR A 96 -17.09 -9.27 11.89
C THR A 96 -15.90 -9.30 10.97
N GLN A 97 -15.35 -8.13 10.69
CA GLN A 97 -14.06 -7.99 10.03
C GLN A 97 -12.96 -7.87 11.08
N LEU A 98 -11.77 -8.33 10.73
CA LEU A 98 -10.60 -8.27 11.59
C LEU A 98 -9.44 -7.65 10.84
N ALA A 99 -8.88 -6.57 11.39
CA ALA A 99 -7.63 -5.99 10.92
C ALA A 99 -6.53 -6.27 11.94
N SER A 100 -5.34 -6.64 11.47
CA SER A 100 -4.18 -6.84 12.33
C SER A 100 -3.37 -5.57 12.46
N ILE A 101 -2.95 -5.23 13.69
CA ILE A 101 -2.07 -4.11 13.97
C ILE A 101 -0.63 -4.56 13.78
N CYS A 102 0.16 -3.77 13.08
CA CYS A 102 1.58 -3.99 12.88
C CYS A 102 2.38 -3.04 13.77
N HIS A 103 3.05 -3.60 14.77
CA HIS A 103 4.00 -2.88 15.61
C HIS A 103 5.36 -2.88 14.92
N ARG A 104 5.88 -1.71 14.60
CA ARG A 104 7.16 -1.55 13.86
C ARG A 104 8.01 -0.49 14.52
N GLY A 105 9.30 -0.75 14.51
CA GLY A 105 10.28 0.20 15.00
C GLY A 105 11.67 -0.16 14.49
N PHE A 106 12.57 0.80 14.54
CA PHE A 106 13.99 0.66 14.24
C PHE A 106 14.78 1.70 15.03
N ALA A 107 16.07 1.47 15.17
CA ALA A 107 16.94 2.37 15.89
C ALA A 107 18.27 2.57 15.13
N TYR A 108 18.84 3.76 15.30
CA TYR A 108 20.18 4.11 14.84
C TYR A 108 21.01 4.54 16.02
N ALA A 109 22.30 4.21 15.99
CA ALA A 109 23.26 4.70 16.97
C ALA A 109 24.47 5.31 16.24
N VAL A 110 25.01 6.39 16.79
CA VAL A 110 26.19 7.09 16.25
C VAL A 110 27.19 7.29 17.37
N ASP A 111 28.45 6.96 17.10
CA ASP A 111 29.56 7.09 18.03
C ASP A 111 30.17 8.49 17.95
N ASP A 112 30.51 9.08 19.11
CA ASP A 112 31.17 10.42 19.20
C ASP A 112 32.48 10.49 18.41
N VAL A 113 33.27 9.42 18.45
CA VAL A 113 34.55 9.37 17.72
C VAL A 113 34.31 9.38 16.21
N ALA A 114 33.24 8.73 15.77
CA ALA A 114 32.83 8.73 14.36
C ALA A 114 32.41 10.14 13.90
N VAL A 115 31.66 10.88 14.70
CA VAL A 115 31.29 12.28 14.42
C VAL A 115 32.54 13.17 14.31
N LEU A 116 33.47 13.05 15.24
CA LEU A 116 34.71 13.81 15.22
C LEU A 116 35.60 13.51 13.99
N ALA A 117 35.65 12.24 13.58
CA ALA A 117 36.43 11.82 12.42
C ALA A 117 35.76 12.22 11.09
N ALA A 118 34.44 12.22 11.03
CA ALA A 118 33.68 12.66 9.88
C ALA A 118 33.70 14.19 9.71
N GLY A 119 33.69 14.92 10.82
CA GLY A 119 33.53 16.38 10.85
C GLY A 119 32.12 16.87 10.46
N GLU A 120 31.15 15.96 10.36
CA GLU A 120 29.73 16.20 10.20
C GLU A 120 28.95 15.21 11.06
N ASP A 121 27.72 15.58 11.45
CA ASP A 121 26.87 14.71 12.27
C ASP A 121 26.05 13.74 11.39
N PRO A 122 26.36 12.41 11.41
CA PRO A 122 25.58 11.41 10.69
C PRO A 122 24.13 11.34 11.15
N MET A 123 23.85 11.69 12.41
CA MET A 123 22.49 11.70 12.96
C MET A 123 21.60 12.71 12.24
N LEU A 124 22.13 13.86 11.86
CA LEU A 124 21.39 14.86 11.07
C LEU A 124 20.99 14.29 9.71
N HIS A 125 21.88 13.55 9.06
CA HIS A 125 21.61 12.90 7.79
C HIS A 125 20.50 11.85 7.91
N ILE A 126 20.55 11.01 8.96
CA ILE A 126 19.53 10.02 9.28
C ILE A 126 18.16 10.70 9.47
N ARG A 127 18.10 11.77 10.26
CA ARG A 127 16.86 12.53 10.51
C ARG A 127 16.24 13.08 9.23
N ASN A 128 17.04 13.57 8.31
CA ASN A 128 16.58 14.15 7.05
C ASN A 128 15.93 13.10 6.12
N GLN A 129 16.37 11.84 6.19
CA GLN A 129 15.83 10.77 5.35
C GLN A 129 14.75 9.92 6.03
N LEU A 130 14.53 10.12 7.33
CA LEU A 130 13.64 9.28 8.14
C LEU A 130 12.21 9.21 7.61
N ALA A 131 11.64 10.34 7.21
CA ALA A 131 10.26 10.41 6.73
C ALA A 131 10.06 9.62 5.42
N ASP A 132 11.03 9.70 4.50
CA ASP A 132 10.96 8.98 3.24
C ASP A 132 11.15 7.46 3.46
N ALA A 133 12.02 7.08 4.40
CA ALA A 133 12.22 5.69 4.79
C ALA A 133 10.95 5.07 5.39
N ILE A 134 10.27 5.77 6.30
CA ILE A 134 9.02 5.30 6.92
C ILE A 134 7.93 5.16 5.86
N ASN A 135 7.77 6.14 4.97
CA ASN A 135 6.79 6.07 3.88
C ASN A 135 7.05 4.85 2.97
N LYS A 136 8.30 4.60 2.61
CA LYS A 136 8.69 3.42 1.83
C LYS A 136 8.31 2.12 2.53
N LEU A 137 8.65 1.97 3.81
CA LEU A 137 8.35 0.77 4.60
C LEU A 137 6.84 0.53 4.76
N ASN A 138 6.06 1.60 4.97
CA ASN A 138 4.62 1.51 5.08
C ASN A 138 3.97 1.09 3.75
N SER A 139 4.38 1.69 2.62
CA SER A 139 3.89 1.30 1.31
C SER A 139 4.28 -0.12 0.96
N GLN A 140 5.51 -0.52 1.26
CA GLN A 140 5.95 -1.90 1.07
C GLN A 140 5.07 -2.88 1.83
N ARG A 141 4.75 -2.61 3.09
CA ARG A 141 3.86 -3.43 3.91
C ARG A 141 2.47 -3.53 3.30
N LEU A 142 1.92 -2.41 2.84
CA LEU A 142 0.61 -2.37 2.21
C LEU A 142 0.58 -3.22 0.93
N PHE A 143 1.62 -3.17 0.10
CA PHE A 143 1.67 -4.02 -1.10
C PHE A 143 1.83 -5.51 -0.77
N TYR A 144 2.54 -5.88 0.31
CA TYR A 144 2.52 -7.26 0.80
C TYR A 144 1.11 -7.69 1.20
N GLN A 145 0.38 -6.84 1.91
CA GLN A 145 -1.01 -7.11 2.29
C GLN A 145 -1.92 -7.27 1.07
N LEU A 146 -1.83 -6.37 0.09
CA LEU A 146 -2.57 -6.48 -1.16
C LEU A 146 -2.25 -7.79 -1.88
N HIS A 147 -0.98 -8.16 -1.98
CA HIS A 147 -0.58 -9.43 -2.58
C HIS A 147 -1.25 -10.63 -1.88
N GLY A 148 -1.24 -10.67 -0.56
CA GLY A 148 -1.91 -11.74 0.21
C GLY A 148 -3.42 -11.78 -0.02
N LEU A 149 -4.07 -10.63 -0.07
CA LEU A 149 -5.51 -10.49 -0.33
C LEU A 149 -5.90 -11.00 -1.73
N PHE A 150 -5.16 -10.58 -2.77
CA PHE A 150 -5.41 -11.04 -4.14
C PHE A 150 -4.99 -12.49 -4.40
N GLY A 151 -4.19 -13.06 -3.52
CA GLY A 151 -3.87 -14.49 -3.55
C GLY A 151 -5.00 -15.41 -3.06
N SER A 152 -5.98 -14.88 -2.31
CA SER A 152 -7.10 -15.67 -1.75
C SER A 152 -8.42 -14.89 -1.74
N ALA A 153 -8.57 -13.95 -0.81
CA ALA A 153 -9.83 -13.27 -0.52
C ALA A 153 -10.42 -12.51 -1.73
N LEU A 154 -9.57 -11.88 -2.53
CA LEU A 154 -9.94 -11.07 -3.70
C LEU A 154 -9.50 -11.72 -5.02
N SER A 155 -9.38 -13.04 -5.09
CA SER A 155 -8.95 -13.74 -6.31
C SER A 155 -9.91 -13.54 -7.49
N GLY A 156 -11.19 -13.25 -7.25
CA GLY A 156 -12.16 -12.90 -8.28
C GLY A 156 -11.91 -11.53 -8.94
N ASN A 157 -11.30 -10.59 -8.23
CA ASN A 157 -10.97 -9.26 -8.73
C ASN A 157 -9.55 -9.19 -9.31
N LYS A 158 -9.01 -10.30 -9.75
CA LYS A 158 -7.69 -10.39 -10.36
C LYS A 158 -7.81 -10.66 -11.86
N SER A 159 -7.14 -9.85 -12.69
CA SER A 159 -6.94 -10.10 -14.11
C SER A 159 -5.46 -10.28 -14.39
N ASP A 160 -5.09 -11.46 -14.85
CA ASP A 160 -3.71 -11.83 -15.14
C ASP A 160 -3.50 -11.87 -16.65
N LEU A 161 -2.90 -10.82 -17.18
CA LEU A 161 -2.57 -10.69 -18.60
C LEU A 161 -1.10 -10.96 -18.89
N ALA A 162 -0.27 -10.98 -17.83
CA ALA A 162 1.15 -11.19 -17.99
C ALA A 162 1.43 -12.60 -18.51
N LYS A 163 2.36 -12.70 -19.43
CA LYS A 163 2.90 -13.98 -19.90
C LYS A 163 4.29 -14.19 -19.33
N ALA A 164 4.52 -15.41 -18.84
CA ALA A 164 5.86 -15.84 -18.52
C ALA A 164 6.75 -15.87 -19.78
N ALA A 165 7.99 -15.60 -19.58
CA ALA A 165 9.04 -15.30 -20.54
C ALA A 165 9.18 -16.14 -21.80
N ALA A 166 8.82 -17.39 -21.75
CA ALA A 166 9.14 -18.32 -22.85
C ALA A 166 8.38 -18.05 -24.16
N SER A 167 7.28 -17.26 -24.11
CA SER A 167 6.40 -17.03 -25.26
C SER A 167 6.43 -15.62 -25.84
N GLY A 168 7.27 -14.74 -25.28
CA GLY A 168 7.32 -13.32 -25.68
C GLY A 168 6.06 -12.55 -25.30
N ALA A 169 6.22 -11.40 -24.62
CA ALA A 169 5.11 -10.51 -24.37
C ALA A 169 4.66 -9.84 -25.66
N ALA A 170 3.37 -9.85 -25.93
CA ALA A 170 2.75 -9.15 -27.04
C ALA A 170 1.99 -7.92 -26.52
N GLU A 171 1.57 -7.03 -27.41
CA GLU A 171 0.80 -5.84 -27.06
C GLU A 171 -0.46 -6.15 -26.23
N ALA A 172 -1.07 -7.33 -26.46
CA ALA A 172 -2.20 -7.82 -25.66
C ALA A 172 -1.87 -8.01 -24.17
N ASN A 173 -0.60 -8.13 -23.81
CA ASN A 173 -0.15 -8.31 -22.42
C ASN A 173 0.25 -6.98 -21.74
N TYR A 174 0.22 -5.88 -22.47
CA TYR A 174 0.58 -4.57 -21.95
C TYR A 174 -0.64 -3.85 -21.35
N LEU A 175 -0.38 -2.82 -20.58
CA LEU A 175 -1.45 -1.98 -20.04
C LEU A 175 -2.06 -1.13 -21.15
N THR A 176 -3.27 -1.49 -21.58
CA THR A 176 -4.06 -0.78 -22.60
C THR A 176 -5.40 -0.36 -22.03
N ALA A 177 -6.09 0.59 -22.69
CA ALA A 177 -7.43 1.01 -22.27
C ALA A 177 -8.43 -0.16 -22.32
N ALA A 178 -8.30 -1.07 -23.30
CA ALA A 178 -9.14 -2.26 -23.41
C ALA A 178 -8.93 -3.20 -22.22
N ASN A 179 -7.70 -3.43 -21.81
CA ASN A 179 -7.37 -4.29 -20.67
C ASN A 179 -7.86 -3.69 -19.35
N VAL A 180 -7.80 -2.36 -19.20
CA VAL A 180 -8.38 -1.67 -18.04
C VAL A 180 -9.91 -1.79 -18.04
N ALA A 181 -10.56 -1.64 -19.19
CA ALA A 181 -12.01 -1.83 -19.28
C ALA A 181 -12.42 -3.26 -18.90
N THR A 182 -11.67 -4.27 -19.35
CA THR A 182 -11.90 -5.67 -18.97
C THR A 182 -11.71 -5.88 -17.45
N ALA A 183 -10.69 -5.25 -16.85
CA ALA A 183 -10.46 -5.31 -15.42
C ALA A 183 -11.60 -4.63 -14.62
N ARG A 184 -12.11 -3.49 -15.09
CA ARG A 184 -13.26 -2.82 -14.48
C ARG A 184 -14.53 -3.67 -14.56
N ALA A 185 -14.72 -4.41 -15.65
CA ALA A 185 -15.87 -5.29 -15.84
C ALA A 185 -15.97 -6.42 -14.80
N LEU A 186 -14.86 -6.76 -14.12
CA LEU A 186 -14.89 -7.73 -13.01
C LEU A 186 -15.74 -7.26 -11.83
N LEU A 187 -15.89 -5.96 -11.63
CA LEU A 187 -16.75 -5.37 -10.58
C LEU A 187 -18.19 -5.09 -11.06
N GLY A 188 -18.54 -5.47 -12.29
CA GLY A 188 -19.85 -5.18 -12.86
C GLY A 188 -20.15 -3.67 -12.87
N GLU A 189 -21.29 -3.28 -12.33
CA GLU A 189 -21.76 -1.88 -12.29
C GLU A 189 -20.84 -0.98 -11.43
N ARG A 190 -20.10 -1.54 -10.49
CA ARG A 190 -19.18 -0.77 -9.63
C ARG A 190 -17.82 -0.50 -10.26
N GLY A 191 -17.55 -0.99 -11.45
CA GLY A 191 -16.31 -0.73 -12.18
C GLY A 191 -16.04 0.76 -12.42
N ASP A 192 -17.09 1.58 -12.51
CA ASP A 192 -16.97 3.04 -12.69
C ASP A 192 -16.57 3.79 -11.41
N GLU A 193 -16.64 3.16 -10.25
CA GLU A 193 -16.23 3.75 -8.99
C GLU A 193 -14.70 3.83 -8.84
N LEU A 194 -13.94 3.13 -9.69
CA LEU A 194 -12.47 3.11 -9.65
C LEU A 194 -11.91 4.43 -10.19
N ASP A 195 -11.19 5.15 -9.35
CA ASP A 195 -10.68 6.50 -9.62
C ASP A 195 -9.16 6.62 -9.63
N THR A 196 -8.46 5.63 -9.09
CA THR A 196 -7.01 5.66 -8.93
C THR A 196 -6.37 4.40 -9.52
N LEU A 197 -5.35 4.60 -10.35
CA LEU A 197 -4.52 3.55 -10.94
C LEU A 197 -3.10 3.65 -10.39
N ILE A 198 -2.65 2.61 -9.71
CA ILE A 198 -1.31 2.52 -9.13
C ILE A 198 -0.48 1.57 -9.98
N VAL A 199 0.65 2.05 -10.49
CA VAL A 199 1.51 1.30 -11.41
C VAL A 199 2.98 1.40 -11.04
N HIS A 200 3.76 0.42 -11.46
CA HIS A 200 5.21 0.51 -11.40
C HIS A 200 5.74 1.59 -12.38
N PRO A 201 6.83 2.31 -12.08
CA PRO A 201 7.39 3.34 -12.95
C PRO A 201 7.61 2.88 -14.39
N ASN A 202 8.06 1.66 -14.64
CA ASN A 202 8.27 1.14 -15.98
C ASN A 202 6.97 1.07 -16.79
N VAL A 203 5.87 0.68 -16.16
CA VAL A 203 4.54 0.68 -16.79
C VAL A 203 4.05 2.10 -17.04
N GLY A 204 4.27 3.01 -16.07
CA GLY A 204 3.94 4.42 -16.23
C GLY A 204 4.69 5.10 -17.37
N PHE A 205 5.99 4.82 -17.52
CA PHE A 205 6.77 5.35 -18.65
C PHE A 205 6.35 4.76 -19.99
N TYR A 206 5.90 3.50 -20.01
CA TYR A 206 5.31 2.92 -21.21
C TYR A 206 4.02 3.65 -21.63
N LEU A 207 3.12 3.92 -20.70
CA LEU A 207 1.90 4.70 -20.97
C LEU A 207 2.22 6.10 -21.49
N TYR A 208 3.28 6.72 -20.96
CA TYR A 208 3.77 7.99 -21.46
C TYR A 208 4.31 7.89 -22.90
N GLN A 209 5.10 6.86 -23.19
CA GLN A 209 5.68 6.63 -24.52
C GLN A 209 4.62 6.43 -25.60
N VAL A 210 3.54 5.72 -25.28
CA VAL A 210 2.43 5.45 -26.20
C VAL A 210 1.47 6.64 -26.31
N GLY A 211 1.65 7.68 -25.49
CA GLY A 211 0.80 8.88 -25.51
C GLY A 211 -0.59 8.67 -24.90
N LEU A 212 -0.77 7.62 -24.11
CA LEU A 212 -2.04 7.29 -23.45
C LEU A 212 -2.26 8.10 -22.16
N LEU A 213 -1.22 8.74 -21.59
CA LEU A 213 -1.35 9.61 -20.45
C LEU A 213 -1.77 11.00 -20.90
N THR A 214 -2.95 11.43 -20.44
CA THR A 214 -3.39 12.82 -20.57
C THR A 214 -2.96 13.58 -19.33
N PHE A 215 -2.11 14.60 -19.52
CA PHE A 215 -1.76 15.49 -18.41
C PHE A 215 -2.92 16.45 -18.15
N SER A 216 -3.39 16.50 -16.90
CA SER A 216 -4.35 17.54 -16.52
C SER A 216 -3.67 18.92 -16.62
N THR A 217 -4.02 19.66 -17.64
CA THR A 217 -3.56 21.03 -17.88
C THR A 217 -4.37 22.05 -17.09
N SER A 218 -4.86 21.73 -15.92
CA SER A 218 -5.73 22.60 -15.11
C SER A 218 -4.99 23.76 -14.42
N SER A 219 -3.97 24.34 -15.05
CA SER A 219 -3.58 25.72 -14.76
C SER A 219 -2.84 26.35 -15.94
N LEU A 220 -3.58 26.67 -16.99
CA LEU A 220 -3.20 27.75 -17.87
C LEU A 220 -3.44 29.07 -17.09
N THR A 221 -2.50 29.44 -16.26
CA THR A 221 -2.44 30.81 -15.79
C THR A 221 -2.07 31.67 -17.00
N SER A 222 -2.88 32.67 -17.29
CA SER A 222 -2.67 33.69 -18.31
C SER A 222 -1.22 34.17 -18.30
N GLY A 223 -0.40 33.66 -19.21
CA GLY A 223 1.01 34.02 -19.26
C GLY A 223 1.92 33.04 -20.02
N GLY A 224 1.42 31.96 -20.58
CA GLY A 224 2.17 31.14 -21.54
C GLY A 224 3.34 30.32 -21.00
N ALA A 225 3.51 30.22 -19.70
CA ALA A 225 4.47 29.29 -19.11
C ALA A 225 3.78 27.97 -18.79
N VAL A 226 4.16 26.91 -19.49
CA VAL A 226 3.76 25.54 -19.16
C VAL A 226 4.47 25.16 -17.86
N THR A 227 3.80 25.34 -16.72
CA THR A 227 4.31 24.87 -15.45
C THR A 227 4.02 23.37 -15.36
N TRP A 228 5.05 22.56 -15.48
CA TRP A 228 5.00 21.13 -15.23
C TRP A 228 4.73 20.88 -13.74
N GLY A 229 3.49 20.67 -13.40
CA GLY A 229 3.08 20.38 -12.05
C GLY A 229 1.78 21.11 -11.72
N GLY A 230 0.67 20.42 -11.83
CA GLY A 230 -0.64 20.90 -11.43
C GLY A 230 -0.59 21.45 -10.02
N GLY A 231 -1.17 22.63 -9.88
CA GLY A 231 -1.07 23.49 -8.75
C GLY A 231 -1.41 22.87 -7.41
N GLY A 232 -0.70 23.39 -6.44
CA GLY A 232 -1.18 23.50 -5.09
C GLY A 232 -1.00 22.27 -4.22
N VAL A 233 -0.10 22.47 -3.29
CA VAL A 233 0.14 21.72 -2.07
C VAL A 233 1.16 20.59 -2.20
N GLY A 234 2.37 20.90 -1.80
CA GLY A 234 3.31 19.95 -1.20
C GLY A 234 4.10 19.14 -2.21
N VAL A 235 5.23 19.67 -2.43
CA VAL A 235 6.48 18.98 -2.70
C VAL A 235 6.33 17.47 -2.93
N GLY A 236 6.34 17.03 -4.17
CA GLY A 236 6.83 15.72 -4.54
C GLY A 236 5.84 14.68 -5.06
N ALA A 237 4.54 14.89 -5.04
CA ALA A 237 3.63 13.97 -5.69
C ALA A 237 3.54 14.31 -7.19
N LYS A 238 4.37 13.69 -8.01
CA LYS A 238 4.14 13.68 -9.45
C LYS A 238 2.94 12.79 -9.74
N THR A 239 1.75 13.36 -9.66
CA THR A 239 0.59 12.79 -10.36
C THR A 239 0.91 12.90 -11.83
N ILE A 240 1.15 11.77 -12.51
CA ILE A 240 1.74 11.76 -13.84
C ILE A 240 0.71 12.03 -14.91
N GLY A 241 -0.54 11.99 -14.55
CA GLY A 241 -1.60 12.24 -15.47
C GLY A 241 -2.84 11.41 -15.18
N GLU A 242 -3.74 11.44 -16.13
CA GLU A 242 -4.98 10.70 -16.11
C GLU A 242 -4.97 9.66 -17.23
N PHE A 243 -5.36 8.45 -16.94
CA PHE A 243 -5.51 7.36 -17.88
C PHE A 243 -6.85 6.65 -17.66
N ALA A 244 -7.64 6.53 -18.73
CA ALA A 244 -8.97 5.90 -18.68
C ALA A 244 -9.89 6.48 -17.60
N GLY A 245 -9.82 7.79 -17.33
CA GLY A 245 -10.61 8.46 -16.29
C GLY A 245 -10.12 8.21 -14.87
N MET A 246 -8.92 7.66 -14.71
CA MET A 246 -8.32 7.39 -13.40
C MET A 246 -7.03 8.18 -13.23
N LYS A 247 -6.80 8.64 -12.01
CA LYS A 247 -5.54 9.25 -11.59
C LYS A 247 -4.43 8.21 -11.55
N VAL A 248 -3.34 8.42 -12.27
CA VAL A 248 -2.20 7.51 -12.32
C VAL A 248 -1.15 7.88 -11.27
N ILE A 249 -0.74 6.91 -10.47
CA ILE A 249 0.29 7.05 -9.45
C ILE A 249 1.39 6.04 -9.74
N MET A 250 2.63 6.50 -9.83
CA MET A 250 3.79 5.61 -9.97
C MET A 250 4.43 5.36 -8.63
N ASP A 251 4.52 4.08 -8.25
CA ASP A 251 5.22 3.64 -7.05
C ASP A 251 6.06 2.40 -7.35
N SER A 252 7.36 2.45 -7.04
CA SER A 252 8.26 1.33 -7.26
C SER A 252 8.02 0.16 -6.32
N GLN A 253 7.37 0.41 -5.18
CA GLN A 253 7.07 -0.62 -4.19
C GLN A 253 5.88 -1.52 -4.57
N VAL A 254 5.16 -1.20 -5.64
CA VAL A 254 4.08 -2.05 -6.19
C VAL A 254 4.53 -3.50 -6.39
N ASN A 255 5.77 -3.70 -6.82
CA ASN A 255 6.39 -5.01 -6.98
C ASN A 255 7.28 -5.41 -5.80
N ALA A 256 6.99 -4.94 -4.57
CA ALA A 256 7.71 -5.36 -3.37
C ALA A 256 7.65 -6.88 -3.17
N VAL A 257 6.54 -7.50 -3.57
CA VAL A 257 6.45 -8.93 -3.82
C VAL A 257 6.58 -9.11 -5.33
N GLN A 258 7.66 -9.77 -5.76
CA GLN A 258 7.86 -10.05 -7.18
C GLN A 258 6.78 -11.03 -7.66
N PRO A 259 6.08 -10.76 -8.76
CA PRO A 259 5.32 -11.76 -9.47
C PRO A 259 6.28 -12.88 -9.89
N GLY A 260 5.79 -14.11 -9.93
CA GLY A 260 6.63 -15.29 -10.16
C GLY A 260 7.61 -15.12 -11.32
N SER A 261 8.89 -15.19 -11.02
CA SER A 261 9.96 -15.03 -12.00
C SER A 261 10.38 -16.40 -12.51
N SER A 262 9.78 -16.85 -13.58
CA SER A 262 10.41 -17.92 -14.35
C SER A 262 10.97 -17.37 -15.65
N GLY A 263 12.13 -16.68 -15.57
CA GLY A 263 12.91 -16.28 -16.75
C GLY A 263 12.69 -14.83 -17.22
N HIS A 264 12.78 -14.39 -18.33
CA HIS A 264 13.25 -13.23 -19.02
C HIS A 264 12.34 -12.00 -19.14
N ILE A 265 11.07 -12.02 -18.79
CA ILE A 265 10.17 -10.88 -18.87
C ILE A 265 9.59 -10.62 -17.50
N LYS A 266 9.79 -9.41 -16.97
CA LYS A 266 9.21 -9.02 -15.70
C LYS A 266 7.72 -8.79 -15.82
N GLU A 267 7.02 -9.27 -14.85
CA GLU A 267 5.63 -9.02 -14.63
C GLU A 267 5.49 -7.83 -13.67
N TYR A 268 4.48 -7.01 -13.88
CA TYR A 268 4.21 -5.85 -13.06
C TYR A 268 2.78 -5.88 -12.56
N TYR A 269 2.61 -5.67 -11.27
CA TYR A 269 1.29 -5.46 -10.70
C TYR A 269 0.83 -4.03 -10.96
N CYS A 270 -0.44 -3.90 -11.27
CA CYS A 270 -1.17 -2.65 -11.33
C CYS A 270 -2.41 -2.79 -10.46
N TYR A 271 -2.73 -1.80 -9.66
CA TYR A 271 -3.91 -1.81 -8.82
C TYR A 271 -4.84 -0.67 -9.22
N LEU A 272 -6.08 -1.03 -9.51
CA LEU A 272 -7.17 -0.09 -9.73
C LEU A 272 -7.94 -0.01 -8.40
N VAL A 273 -8.03 1.17 -7.82
CA VAL A 273 -8.55 1.37 -6.47
C VAL A 273 -9.50 2.56 -6.47
N LYS A 274 -10.61 2.45 -5.74
CA LYS A 274 -11.43 3.60 -5.38
C LYS A 274 -10.81 4.30 -4.17
N SER A 275 -10.72 5.61 -4.20
CA SER A 275 -10.26 6.42 -3.06
C SER A 275 -11.07 6.08 -1.80
N GLY A 276 -10.36 5.84 -0.69
CA GLY A 276 -10.99 5.50 0.58
C GLY A 276 -11.34 4.01 0.78
N THR A 277 -11.08 3.13 -0.20
CA THR A 277 -11.25 1.68 -0.01
C THR A 277 -10.24 1.12 0.98
N ILE A 278 -9.03 1.65 0.97
CA ILE A 278 -7.97 1.27 1.91
C ILE A 278 -8.00 2.26 3.06
N MET A 279 -8.23 1.77 4.24
CA MET A 279 -8.29 2.57 5.45
C MET A 279 -7.05 2.34 6.30
N GLU A 280 -6.53 3.42 6.86
CA GLU A 280 -5.44 3.39 7.83
C GLU A 280 -5.99 3.66 9.24
N GLY A 281 -5.69 2.77 10.16
CA GLY A 281 -5.89 2.94 11.59
C GLY A 281 -4.55 3.09 12.29
N VAL A 282 -4.49 3.95 13.29
CA VAL A 282 -3.26 4.22 14.03
C VAL A 282 -3.49 3.91 15.50
N GLN A 283 -2.72 2.97 16.05
CA GLN A 283 -2.69 2.71 17.49
C GLN A 283 -1.71 3.67 18.19
N GLN A 284 -0.53 3.82 17.60
CA GLN A 284 0.50 4.72 18.10
C GLN A 284 1.04 5.54 16.92
N ASP A 285 0.92 6.85 17.03
CA ASP A 285 1.54 7.77 16.09
C ASP A 285 3.07 7.62 16.14
N LEU A 286 3.74 8.13 15.12
CA LEU A 286 5.20 8.10 15.04
C LEU A 286 5.82 8.71 16.30
N ARG A 287 6.52 7.89 17.08
CA ARG A 287 7.28 8.30 18.26
C ARG A 287 8.76 8.21 17.96
N ILE A 288 9.44 9.31 18.20
CA ILE A 288 10.88 9.42 18.02
C ILE A 288 11.48 9.73 19.38
N GLU A 289 12.34 8.85 19.86
CA GLU A 289 13.05 9.01 21.13
C GLU A 289 14.56 9.05 20.86
N ALA A 290 15.23 9.99 21.50
CA ALA A 290 16.69 10.09 21.45
C ALA A 290 17.24 9.97 22.86
N ASP A 291 18.23 9.10 23.03
CA ASP A 291 18.91 8.90 24.30
C ASP A 291 20.41 8.77 24.08
N ARG A 292 21.18 9.04 25.13
CA ARG A 292 22.63 8.97 25.09
C ARG A 292 23.14 7.85 25.98
N ASN A 293 23.88 6.94 25.40
CA ASN A 293 24.64 5.97 26.18
C ASN A 293 25.98 6.58 26.60
N VAL A 294 26.07 7.02 27.85
CA VAL A 294 27.23 7.73 28.38
C VAL A 294 28.49 6.83 28.45
N LEU A 295 28.32 5.54 28.66
CA LEU A 295 29.41 4.60 28.78
C LEU A 295 30.03 4.22 27.45
N SER A 296 29.23 4.00 26.43
CA SER A 296 29.66 3.71 25.06
C SER A 296 29.91 4.96 24.23
N LYS A 297 29.60 6.16 24.75
CA LYS A 297 29.73 7.44 24.02
C LYS A 297 28.97 7.44 22.69
N GLN A 298 27.77 6.90 22.70
CA GLN A 298 26.90 6.78 21.52
C GLN A 298 25.60 7.52 21.75
N ASP A 299 25.16 8.28 20.76
CA ASP A 299 23.82 8.82 20.67
C ASP A 299 22.92 7.83 19.93
N VAL A 300 21.77 7.50 20.52
CA VAL A 300 20.80 6.53 19.98
C VAL A 300 19.52 7.26 19.64
N LEU A 301 19.00 6.99 18.45
CA LEU A 301 17.70 7.42 17.98
C LEU A 301 16.83 6.19 17.76
N SER A 302 15.74 6.06 18.49
CA SER A 302 14.74 5.04 18.25
C SER A 302 13.47 5.64 17.64
N VAL A 303 12.87 4.87 16.75
CA VAL A 303 11.63 5.23 16.06
C VAL A 303 10.69 4.05 16.13
N ASP A 304 9.49 4.28 16.65
CA ASP A 304 8.44 3.28 16.70
C ASP A 304 7.08 3.87 16.28
N TYR A 305 6.26 3.03 15.65
CA TYR A 305 4.93 3.37 15.19
C TYR A 305 4.07 2.11 15.02
N HIS A 306 2.78 2.22 15.32
CA HIS A 306 1.86 1.11 15.23
C HIS A 306 0.69 1.48 14.32
N THR A 307 0.60 0.79 13.19
CA THR A 307 -0.43 1.06 12.18
C THR A 307 -1.11 -0.21 11.72
N ALA A 308 -2.36 -0.09 11.33
CA ALA A 308 -3.13 -1.13 10.70
C ALA A 308 -3.66 -0.62 9.36
N TYR A 309 -3.56 -1.41 8.31
CA TYR A 309 -4.24 -1.16 7.04
C TYR A 309 -5.40 -2.13 6.91
N HIS A 310 -6.56 -1.63 6.56
CA HIS A 310 -7.76 -2.44 6.40
C HIS A 310 -8.49 -2.09 5.12
N ILE A 311 -8.95 -3.12 4.43
CA ILE A 311 -9.84 -3.00 3.28
C ILE A 311 -11.20 -3.53 3.72
N MET A 312 -12.23 -2.67 3.65
CA MET A 312 -13.59 -3.07 4.04
C MET A 312 -14.05 -4.27 3.22
N GLY A 313 -14.69 -5.21 3.88
CA GLY A 313 -15.11 -6.48 3.29
C GLY A 313 -14.06 -7.58 3.34
N THR A 314 -12.94 -7.37 4.04
CA THR A 314 -11.88 -8.38 4.21
C THR A 314 -11.63 -8.70 5.68
N LYS A 315 -11.07 -9.87 5.94
CA LYS A 315 -10.80 -10.37 7.29
C LYS A 315 -9.44 -11.05 7.35
N TRP A 316 -8.63 -10.65 8.33
CA TRP A 316 -7.43 -11.39 8.72
C TRP A 316 -7.83 -12.66 9.49
N THR A 317 -7.37 -13.83 9.05
CA THR A 317 -7.78 -15.13 9.61
C THR A 317 -6.70 -15.81 10.44
N ASP A 318 -5.44 -15.37 10.33
CA ASP A 318 -4.34 -15.97 11.09
C ASP A 318 -4.46 -15.68 12.59
N ALA A 319 -4.13 -16.66 13.41
CA ALA A 319 -4.13 -16.54 14.87
C ALA A 319 -2.97 -15.69 15.40
N GLY A 320 -1.89 -15.50 14.62
CA GLY A 320 -0.71 -14.74 15.02
C GLY A 320 -0.96 -13.24 15.11
N ASP A 321 -0.47 -12.62 16.19
CA ASP A 321 -0.45 -11.17 16.36
C ASP A 321 0.81 -10.57 15.72
N ASN A 322 0.77 -9.27 15.39
CA ASN A 322 1.88 -8.52 14.81
C ASN A 322 2.54 -9.24 13.60
N PRO A 323 1.80 -9.47 12.49
CA PRO A 323 2.27 -10.26 11.38
C PRO A 323 3.50 -9.64 10.71
N THR A 324 4.43 -10.48 10.25
CA THR A 324 5.55 -10.05 9.39
C THR A 324 5.02 -9.69 8.00
N ASN A 325 5.84 -9.00 7.19
CA ASN A 325 5.47 -8.71 5.81
C ASN A 325 5.22 -10.00 5.00
N SER A 326 6.03 -11.05 5.23
CA SER A 326 5.81 -12.36 4.61
C SER A 326 4.48 -12.98 5.00
N ASN A 327 4.06 -12.85 6.27
CA ASN A 327 2.77 -13.34 6.73
C ASN A 327 1.61 -12.55 6.10
N LEU A 328 1.74 -11.23 5.99
CA LEU A 328 0.74 -10.39 5.31
C LEU A 328 0.58 -10.76 3.83
N GLY A 329 1.69 -11.13 3.18
CA GLY A 329 1.71 -11.57 1.77
C GLY A 329 1.25 -13.01 1.54
N ALA A 330 1.00 -13.78 2.59
CA ALA A 330 0.58 -15.18 2.45
C ALA A 330 -0.91 -15.28 2.11
N SER A 331 -1.24 -15.94 1.00
CA SER A 331 -2.59 -16.04 0.46
C SER A 331 -3.61 -16.69 1.42
N GLY A 332 -3.24 -17.72 2.15
CA GLY A 332 -4.17 -18.46 3.03
C GLY A 332 -4.57 -17.75 4.33
N LYS A 333 -4.09 -16.52 4.57
CA LYS A 333 -4.32 -15.77 5.82
C LYS A 333 -5.41 -14.69 5.71
N TRP A 334 -6.07 -14.60 4.58
CA TRP A 334 -7.10 -13.62 4.30
C TRP A 334 -8.38 -14.28 3.82
N ALA A 335 -9.52 -13.72 4.22
CA ALA A 335 -10.84 -14.13 3.75
C ALA A 335 -11.66 -12.88 3.38
N ALA A 336 -12.54 -13.01 2.40
CA ALA A 336 -13.56 -12.02 2.11
C ALA A 336 -14.76 -12.22 3.07
N THR A 337 -15.36 -11.12 3.53
CA THR A 337 -16.60 -11.10 4.29
C THR A 337 -17.76 -10.55 3.47
N TYR A 338 -17.45 -9.75 2.44
CA TYR A 338 -18.40 -9.31 1.42
C TYR A 338 -18.26 -10.15 0.15
N ASP A 339 -19.27 -10.08 -0.70
CA ASP A 339 -19.11 -10.53 -2.08
C ASP A 339 -17.98 -9.73 -2.73
N VAL A 340 -17.13 -10.43 -3.46
CA VAL A 340 -15.86 -9.85 -3.97
C VAL A 340 -16.12 -8.67 -4.88
N ASP A 341 -17.21 -8.70 -5.66
CA ASP A 341 -17.63 -7.64 -6.58
C ASP A 341 -18.02 -6.33 -5.86
N LEU A 342 -18.34 -6.41 -4.57
CA LEU A 342 -18.65 -5.24 -3.74
C LEU A 342 -17.42 -4.50 -3.23
N ILE A 343 -16.23 -5.08 -3.36
CA ILE A 343 -14.99 -4.49 -2.89
C ILE A 343 -14.30 -3.78 -4.07
N PRO A 344 -14.29 -2.43 -4.12
CA PRO A 344 -13.86 -1.67 -5.29
C PRO A 344 -12.34 -1.58 -5.38
N ILE A 345 -11.71 -2.72 -5.59
CA ILE A 345 -10.28 -2.86 -5.84
C ILE A 345 -10.04 -4.02 -6.81
N VAL A 346 -9.22 -3.80 -7.83
CA VAL A 346 -8.87 -4.80 -8.86
C VAL A 346 -7.36 -4.85 -9.02
N GLN A 347 -6.80 -6.04 -9.13
CA GLN A 347 -5.41 -6.26 -9.50
C GLN A 347 -5.31 -6.66 -10.97
N LEU A 348 -4.44 -6.00 -11.68
CA LEU A 348 -4.08 -6.33 -13.06
C LEU A 348 -2.59 -6.67 -13.10
N THR A 349 -2.21 -7.80 -13.67
CA THR A 349 -0.81 -8.18 -13.89
C THR A 349 -0.48 -8.02 -15.36
N VAL A 350 0.54 -7.21 -15.68
CA VAL A 350 0.92 -6.86 -17.06
C VAL A 350 2.41 -7.01 -17.28
N ASN A 351 2.80 -7.08 -18.56
CA ASN A 351 4.18 -6.91 -19.00
C ASN A 351 4.40 -5.47 -19.54
N THR A 352 5.63 -5.09 -19.78
CA THR A 352 6.00 -3.83 -20.42
C THR A 352 7.15 -4.05 -21.39
N PRO A 353 7.15 -3.39 -22.56
CA PRO A 353 8.25 -3.48 -23.51
C PRO A 353 9.50 -2.70 -23.07
N LEU A 354 9.37 -1.85 -22.03
CA LEU A 354 10.49 -1.08 -21.48
C LEU A 354 11.40 -1.89 -20.56
N ASP A 355 11.02 -3.13 -20.24
CA ASP A 355 11.88 -4.00 -19.45
C ASP A 355 12.91 -4.68 -20.34
N THR A 356 14.07 -4.08 -20.42
CA THR A 356 15.21 -4.61 -21.17
C THR A 356 16.07 -5.60 -20.36
N SER A 357 15.66 -5.97 -19.17
CA SER A 357 16.42 -6.88 -18.29
C SER A 357 16.29 -8.35 -18.71
N THR A 358 16.26 -8.61 -19.99
CA THR A 358 16.36 -9.94 -20.60
C THR A 358 17.81 -10.40 -20.76
N LEU A 359 18.71 -9.75 -20.08
CA LEU A 359 20.14 -10.08 -20.16
C LEU A 359 20.63 -10.72 -18.86
#